data_483f8fd792af5f6908f34819d6a9da2a
#
_entry.id   483f8fd792af5f6908f34819d6a9da2a
#
_cell.length_a   1.000
_cell.length_b   1.000
_cell.length_c   1.000
_cell.angle_alpha   90.00
_cell.angle_beta   90.00
_cell.angle_gamma   90.00
#
_symmetry.space_group_name_H-M   'P 1'
#
loop_
_entity.id
_entity.type
_entity.pdbx_description
1 polymer ?
#
loop_
_entity_poly.entity_id
_entity_poly.type
_entity_poly.pdbx_seq_one_letter_code
_entity_poly.pdbx_strand_id
1 'polypeptide(L)'
;GYLLVGTTGDYKPMSYLNKDTGEYEGFDTEASALLAQSLGVKVQYVPTTWSTLTADTLAGKFDIAMCGITRTFVRQQKMALSNGYLVFGKTILVRNEDAKKFKSLADINKKNVRVMVNPGGTNEKFALANLPNCNLIVHPQNAEIPSLVAEGKADVMITETMEARRYV
;
A
#
# COMPACT_ATOMS: atom_id res chain seq x y z
N GLY A 1 27.92 -5.81 9.01
CA GLY A 1 27.09 -6.12 7.84
C GLY A 1 25.82 -5.28 7.83
N TYR A 2 25.09 -5.38 6.74
CA TYR A 2 23.80 -4.71 6.55
C TYR A 2 22.74 -5.73 6.14
N LEU A 3 21.50 -5.52 6.61
CA LEU A 3 20.28 -6.11 6.05
C LEU A 3 19.69 -5.12 5.08
N LEU A 4 19.65 -5.48 3.80
CA LEU A 4 19.03 -4.66 2.76
C LEU A 4 17.52 -4.90 2.77
N VAL A 5 16.74 -3.85 3.07
CA VAL A 5 15.29 -3.95 3.23
C VAL A 5 14.59 -3.17 2.13
N GLY A 6 13.92 -3.87 1.21
CA GLY A 6 13.08 -3.27 0.17
C GLY A 6 11.81 -2.65 0.76
N THR A 7 11.56 -1.39 0.46
CA THR A 7 10.38 -0.68 0.97
C THR A 7 9.85 0.33 -0.04
N THR A 8 8.52 0.50 -0.08
CA THR A 8 7.88 1.43 -1.03
C THR A 8 7.80 2.86 -0.49
N GLY A 9 7.80 3.03 0.83
CA GLY A 9 7.79 4.34 1.48
C GLY A 9 6.55 5.19 1.22
N ASP A 10 5.45 4.59 0.83
CA ASP A 10 4.21 5.28 0.43
C ASP A 10 2.94 4.73 1.08
N TYR A 11 3.08 3.87 2.11
CA TYR A 11 1.97 3.14 2.72
C TYR A 11 1.93 3.30 4.23
N LYS A 12 1.20 4.32 4.72
CA LYS A 12 0.94 4.52 6.15
C LYS A 12 -0.11 3.49 6.65
N PRO A 13 0.04 2.96 7.88
CA PRO A 13 1.13 3.16 8.85
C PRO A 13 2.27 2.14 8.71
N MET A 14 2.34 1.36 7.63
CA MET A 14 3.28 0.23 7.48
C MET A 14 4.71 0.68 7.16
N SER A 15 4.87 1.47 6.09
CA SER A 15 6.14 2.06 5.70
C SER A 15 5.91 3.34 4.93
N TYR A 16 6.52 4.43 5.37
CA TYR A 16 6.41 5.68 4.64
C TYR A 16 7.71 6.49 4.78
N LEU A 17 8.07 7.18 3.70
CA LEU A 17 9.22 8.07 3.68
C LEU A 17 8.77 9.48 4.14
N ASN A 18 9.31 9.92 5.27
CA ASN A 18 9.13 11.27 5.75
C ASN A 18 9.96 12.21 4.86
N LYS A 19 9.28 13.08 4.12
CA LYS A 19 9.93 13.98 3.16
C LYS A 19 10.76 15.08 3.82
N ASP A 20 10.46 15.42 5.07
CA ASP A 20 11.14 16.49 5.81
C ASP A 20 12.46 15.98 6.42
N THR A 21 12.47 14.74 6.91
CA THR A 21 13.67 14.14 7.53
C THR A 21 14.45 13.24 6.58
N GLY A 22 13.83 12.73 5.51
CA GLY A 22 14.41 11.75 4.61
C GLY A 22 14.44 10.33 5.20
N GLU A 23 13.80 10.11 6.34
CA GLU A 23 13.80 8.82 7.05
C GLU A 23 12.54 8.00 6.73
N TYR A 24 12.70 6.67 6.73
CA TYR A 24 11.57 5.76 6.67
C TYR A 24 10.99 5.55 8.06
N GLU A 25 9.66 5.60 8.15
CA GLU A 25 8.87 5.44 9.37
C GLU A 25 7.77 4.40 9.17
N GLY A 26 7.28 3.82 10.28
CA GLY A 26 6.13 2.94 10.28
C GLY A 26 6.42 1.56 10.88
N PHE A 27 5.36 0.76 10.99
CA PHE A 27 5.40 -0.55 11.66
C PHE A 27 6.46 -1.48 11.06
N ASP A 28 6.48 -1.64 9.75
CA ASP A 28 7.44 -2.53 9.08
C ASP A 28 8.87 -1.97 9.09
N THR A 29 9.01 -0.65 9.16
CA THR A 29 10.30 0.01 9.35
C THR A 29 10.88 -0.35 10.73
N GLU A 30 10.09 -0.20 11.80
CA GLU A 30 10.49 -0.58 13.15
C GLU A 30 10.75 -2.08 13.27
N ALA A 31 9.87 -2.91 12.70
CA ALA A 31 10.04 -4.38 12.69
C ALA A 31 11.33 -4.80 11.97
N SER A 32 11.68 -4.15 10.86
CA SER A 32 12.92 -4.44 10.13
C SER A 32 14.17 -4.03 10.92
N ALA A 33 14.10 -2.93 11.68
CA ALA A 33 15.18 -2.52 12.57
C ALA A 33 15.41 -3.54 13.70
N LEU A 34 14.34 -4.04 14.32
CA LEU A 34 14.40 -5.10 15.33
C LEU A 34 14.95 -6.41 14.75
N LEU A 35 14.55 -6.77 13.53
CA LEU A 35 15.09 -7.95 12.85
C LEU A 35 16.60 -7.81 12.62
N ALA A 36 17.05 -6.69 12.08
CA ALA A 36 18.47 -6.44 11.87
C ALA A 36 19.27 -6.45 13.18
N GLN A 37 18.73 -5.87 14.25
CA GLN A 37 19.31 -5.92 15.58
C GLN A 37 19.46 -7.37 16.07
N SER A 38 18.46 -8.22 15.88
CA SER A 38 18.51 -9.63 16.27
C SER A 38 19.56 -10.43 15.48
N LEU A 39 19.86 -10.00 14.27
CA LEU A 39 20.90 -10.59 13.40
C LEU A 39 22.28 -9.99 13.62
N GLY A 40 22.43 -9.00 14.50
CA GLY A 40 23.72 -8.32 14.75
C GLY A 40 24.21 -7.46 13.58
N VAL A 41 23.28 -6.95 12.74
CA VAL A 41 23.60 -6.12 11.57
C VAL A 41 22.82 -4.79 11.61
N LYS A 42 23.16 -3.88 10.68
CA LYS A 42 22.45 -2.60 10.50
C LYS A 42 21.39 -2.73 9.39
N VAL A 43 20.32 -1.94 9.46
CA VAL A 43 19.36 -1.80 8.34
C VAL A 43 19.89 -0.84 7.30
N GLN A 44 19.68 -1.19 6.04
CA GLN A 44 19.77 -0.26 4.90
C GLN A 44 18.51 -0.40 4.04
N TYR A 45 17.75 0.67 3.91
CA TYR A 45 16.53 0.68 3.09
C TYR A 45 16.87 0.85 1.62
N VAL A 46 16.21 0.04 0.77
CA VAL A 46 16.31 0.07 -0.68
C VAL A 46 14.94 0.43 -1.25
N PRO A 47 14.80 1.58 -1.93
CA PRO A 47 13.55 1.98 -2.54
C PRO A 47 13.06 0.97 -3.59
N THR A 48 11.78 0.65 -3.56
CA THR A 48 11.08 -0.11 -4.60
C THR A 48 9.69 0.48 -4.83
N THR A 49 8.93 -0.06 -5.75
CA THR A 49 7.55 0.35 -6.03
C THR A 49 6.62 -0.86 -6.02
N TRP A 50 5.32 -0.64 -5.82
CA TRP A 50 4.34 -1.74 -5.90
C TRP A 50 4.35 -2.48 -7.23
N SER A 51 4.65 -1.78 -8.32
CA SER A 51 4.76 -2.33 -9.68
C SER A 51 6.02 -3.18 -9.88
N THR A 52 7.14 -2.80 -9.26
CA THR A 52 8.43 -3.47 -9.45
C THR A 52 8.82 -4.42 -8.32
N LEU A 53 8.14 -4.38 -7.18
CA LEU A 53 8.45 -5.14 -5.96
C LEU A 53 8.83 -6.60 -6.22
N THR A 54 8.02 -7.32 -6.99
CA THR A 54 8.29 -8.74 -7.29
C THR A 54 9.54 -8.90 -8.15
N ALA A 55 9.71 -8.06 -9.16
CA ALA A 55 10.88 -8.11 -10.04
C ALA A 55 12.17 -7.73 -9.28
N ASP A 56 12.10 -6.72 -8.43
CA ASP A 56 13.22 -6.26 -7.61
C ASP A 56 13.64 -7.32 -6.58
N THR A 57 12.65 -8.03 -5.99
CA THR A 57 12.91 -9.18 -5.10
C THR A 57 13.63 -10.30 -5.84
N LEU A 58 13.12 -10.69 -7.02
CA LEU A 58 13.72 -11.76 -7.83
C LEU A 58 15.11 -11.39 -8.36
N ALA A 59 15.37 -10.13 -8.58
CA ALA A 59 16.67 -9.61 -8.99
C ALA A 59 17.67 -9.49 -7.82
N GLY A 60 17.25 -9.79 -6.58
CA GLY A 60 18.13 -9.70 -5.41
C GLY A 60 18.58 -8.28 -5.07
N LYS A 61 17.76 -7.26 -5.36
CA LYS A 61 18.12 -5.87 -5.04
C LYS A 61 18.16 -5.59 -3.54
N PHE A 62 17.50 -6.44 -2.75
CA PHE A 62 17.46 -6.41 -1.30
C PHE A 62 17.31 -7.85 -0.76
N ASP A 63 17.65 -8.04 0.50
CA ASP A 63 17.59 -9.35 1.16
C ASP A 63 16.14 -9.72 1.55
N ILE A 64 15.37 -8.72 1.98
CA ILE A 64 13.96 -8.86 2.38
C ILE A 64 13.18 -7.62 2.00
N ALA A 65 11.88 -7.77 1.70
CA ALA A 65 10.98 -6.65 1.51
C ALA A 65 10.00 -6.55 2.69
N MET A 66 9.88 -5.35 3.29
CA MET A 66 8.99 -5.07 4.43
C MET A 66 8.34 -3.69 4.23
N CYS A 67 7.05 -3.71 3.82
CA CYS A 67 6.25 -2.50 3.58
C CYS A 67 4.73 -2.80 3.53
N GLY A 68 4.23 -3.68 4.40
CA GLY A 68 2.80 -4.03 4.41
C GLY A 68 2.40 -4.92 3.23
N ILE A 69 3.25 -5.87 2.86
CA ILE A 69 3.06 -6.70 1.68
C ILE A 69 1.95 -7.73 1.91
N THR A 70 0.85 -7.60 1.20
CA THR A 70 -0.24 -8.58 1.23
C THR A 70 0.24 -9.94 0.70
N ARG A 71 -0.01 -11.01 1.45
CA ARG A 71 0.18 -12.39 0.98
C ARG A 71 -0.88 -12.72 -0.07
N THR A 72 -0.42 -13.03 -1.29
CA THR A 72 -1.28 -13.50 -2.38
C THR A 72 -0.68 -14.74 -3.01
N PHE A 73 -1.51 -15.63 -3.57
CA PHE A 73 -1.02 -16.80 -4.28
C PHE A 73 -0.08 -16.44 -5.44
N VAL A 74 -0.36 -15.36 -6.16
CA VAL A 74 0.49 -14.87 -7.26
C VAL A 74 1.90 -14.50 -6.76
N ARG A 75 2.01 -13.88 -5.59
CA ARG A 75 3.30 -13.56 -4.97
C ARG A 75 3.99 -14.82 -4.45
N GLN A 76 3.24 -15.71 -3.79
CA GLN A 76 3.78 -16.98 -3.26
C GLN A 76 4.32 -17.91 -4.34
N GLN A 77 3.80 -17.85 -5.57
CA GLN A 77 4.34 -18.59 -6.71
C GLN A 77 5.73 -18.11 -7.15
N LYS A 78 6.14 -16.91 -6.78
CA LYS A 78 7.36 -16.26 -7.25
C LYS A 78 8.39 -16.01 -6.16
N MET A 79 7.97 -15.84 -4.92
CA MET A 79 8.85 -15.50 -3.79
C MET A 79 8.33 -16.11 -2.50
N ALA A 80 9.22 -16.36 -1.54
CA ALA A 80 8.87 -16.78 -0.20
C ALA A 80 8.20 -15.60 0.54
N LEU A 81 7.13 -15.88 1.28
CA LEU A 81 6.46 -14.95 2.16
C LEU A 81 6.44 -15.52 3.58
N SER A 82 6.72 -14.69 4.57
CA SER A 82 6.61 -15.06 5.98
C SER A 82 5.17 -15.46 6.35
N ASN A 83 4.96 -15.97 7.55
CA ASN A 83 3.62 -16.03 8.11
C ASN A 83 3.00 -14.64 8.20
N GLY A 84 1.67 -14.55 8.07
CA GLY A 84 0.98 -13.28 8.26
C GLY A 84 1.07 -12.86 9.73
N TYR A 85 1.49 -11.63 9.97
CA TYR A 85 1.56 -11.05 11.33
C TYR A 85 0.48 -9.97 11.56
N LEU A 86 -0.19 -9.53 10.49
CA LEU A 86 -1.36 -8.64 10.56
C LEU A 86 -2.47 -9.16 9.62
N VAL A 87 -3.72 -8.97 10.03
CA VAL A 87 -4.90 -9.33 9.24
C VAL A 87 -5.78 -8.11 9.10
N PHE A 88 -6.00 -7.67 7.87
CA PHE A 88 -6.93 -6.59 7.54
C PHE A 88 -7.50 -6.80 6.14
N GLY A 89 -8.50 -6.01 5.76
CA GLY A 89 -9.21 -6.18 4.50
C GLY A 89 -9.30 -4.90 3.70
N LYS A 90 -9.81 -5.03 2.47
CA LYS A 90 -10.11 -3.90 1.61
C LYS A 90 -11.26 -3.07 2.20
N THR A 91 -11.14 -1.77 2.05
CA THR A 91 -12.15 -0.80 2.41
C THR A 91 -12.12 0.39 1.45
N ILE A 92 -13.07 1.27 1.59
CA ILE A 92 -13.09 2.55 0.89
C ILE A 92 -12.74 3.68 1.86
N LEU A 93 -12.04 4.68 1.37
CA LEU A 93 -11.87 5.97 2.01
C LEU A 93 -12.62 7.00 1.18
N VAL A 94 -13.49 7.77 1.84
CA VAL A 94 -14.33 8.80 1.22
C VAL A 94 -14.37 10.04 2.10
N ARG A 95 -14.83 11.18 1.57
CA ARG A 95 -15.12 12.36 2.39
C ARG A 95 -16.26 12.07 3.37
N ASN A 96 -16.27 12.72 4.53
CA ASN A 96 -17.32 12.56 5.55
C ASN A 96 -18.72 12.85 4.98
N GLU A 97 -18.85 13.86 4.14
CA GLU A 97 -20.11 14.23 3.48
C GLU A 97 -20.65 13.13 2.55
N ASP A 98 -19.76 12.33 1.96
CA ASP A 98 -20.10 11.23 1.05
C ASP A 98 -20.28 9.87 1.77
N ALA A 99 -20.01 9.77 3.07
CA ALA A 99 -20.08 8.53 3.83
C ALA A 99 -21.46 7.85 3.82
N LYS A 100 -22.54 8.64 3.67
CA LYS A 100 -23.90 8.10 3.54
C LYS A 100 -24.22 7.64 2.12
N LYS A 101 -23.48 8.13 1.12
CA LYS A 101 -23.69 7.85 -0.30
C LYS A 101 -22.99 6.56 -0.76
N PHE A 102 -21.82 6.28 -0.22
CA PHE A 102 -20.98 5.16 -0.62
C PHE A 102 -20.86 4.14 0.52
N LYS A 103 -21.73 3.12 0.51
CA LYS A 103 -21.79 2.08 1.56
C LYS A 103 -21.48 0.68 1.06
N SER A 104 -21.45 0.50 -0.25
CA SER A 104 -21.26 -0.80 -0.90
C SER A 104 -20.47 -0.68 -2.19
N LEU A 105 -19.97 -1.81 -2.70
CA LEU A 105 -19.32 -1.85 -4.02
C LEU A 105 -20.28 -1.42 -5.13
N ALA A 106 -21.58 -1.71 -5.00
CA ALA A 106 -22.58 -1.31 -5.97
C ALA A 106 -22.75 0.21 -6.07
N ASP A 107 -22.56 0.92 -4.94
CA ASP A 107 -22.66 2.38 -4.92
C ASP A 107 -21.51 3.05 -5.66
N ILE A 108 -20.33 2.45 -5.63
CA ILE A 108 -19.11 3.00 -6.26
C ILE A 108 -18.83 2.43 -7.65
N ASN A 109 -19.47 1.31 -8.05
CA ASN A 109 -19.32 0.71 -9.38
C ASN A 109 -20.23 1.38 -10.41
N LYS A 110 -20.09 2.69 -10.59
CA LYS A 110 -20.90 3.52 -11.50
C LYS A 110 -20.00 4.45 -12.32
N LYS A 111 -20.34 4.70 -13.58
CA LYS A 111 -19.55 5.52 -14.52
C LYS A 111 -19.23 6.93 -14.02
N ASN A 112 -20.09 7.50 -13.20
CA ASN A 112 -19.94 8.83 -12.64
C ASN A 112 -19.19 8.85 -11.29
N VAL A 113 -18.72 7.72 -10.79
CA VAL A 113 -17.92 7.63 -9.54
C VAL A 113 -16.45 7.47 -9.89
N ARG A 114 -15.65 8.42 -9.44
CA ARG A 114 -14.20 8.44 -9.63
C ARG A 114 -13.54 7.66 -8.51
N VAL A 115 -13.03 6.48 -8.84
CA VAL A 115 -12.32 5.60 -7.89
C VAL A 115 -10.84 5.72 -8.15
N MET A 116 -10.05 6.08 -7.14
CA MET A 116 -8.60 6.27 -7.28
C MET A 116 -7.83 5.16 -6.56
N VAL A 117 -6.79 4.67 -7.22
CA VAL A 117 -5.87 3.62 -6.74
C VAL A 117 -4.44 3.91 -7.19
N ASN A 118 -3.46 3.32 -6.50
CA ASN A 118 -2.07 3.31 -6.97
C ASN A 118 -1.79 2.12 -7.90
N PRO A 119 -0.85 2.24 -8.85
CA PRO A 119 -0.54 1.18 -9.80
C PRO A 119 0.21 0.00 -9.17
N GLY A 120 0.00 -1.20 -9.72
CA GLY A 120 0.74 -2.44 -9.42
C GLY A 120 0.41 -3.11 -8.10
N GLY A 121 -0.34 -2.44 -7.22
CA GLY A 121 -0.73 -2.94 -5.92
C GLY A 121 -1.97 -3.84 -5.93
N THR A 122 -2.34 -4.32 -4.74
CA THR A 122 -3.57 -5.12 -4.56
C THR A 122 -4.84 -4.26 -4.65
N ASN A 123 -4.74 -2.94 -4.43
CA ASN A 123 -5.87 -2.01 -4.56
C ASN A 123 -6.33 -1.88 -6.01
N GLU A 124 -5.38 -1.68 -6.95
CA GLU A 124 -5.68 -1.64 -8.38
C GLU A 124 -6.29 -2.97 -8.86
N LYS A 125 -5.67 -4.10 -8.49
CA LYS A 125 -6.18 -5.43 -8.85
C LYS A 125 -7.60 -5.67 -8.35
N PHE A 126 -7.88 -5.23 -7.11
CA PHE A 126 -9.22 -5.31 -6.54
C PHE A 126 -10.22 -4.45 -7.31
N ALA A 127 -9.86 -3.20 -7.62
CA ALA A 127 -10.73 -2.30 -8.37
C ALA A 127 -11.04 -2.83 -9.77
N LEU A 128 -10.03 -3.30 -10.51
CA LEU A 128 -10.21 -3.88 -11.84
C LEU A 128 -11.12 -5.12 -11.83
N ALA A 129 -11.01 -5.97 -10.79
CA ALA A 129 -11.81 -7.18 -10.69
C ALA A 129 -13.25 -6.95 -10.23
N ASN A 130 -13.51 -5.92 -9.40
CA ASN A 130 -14.78 -5.76 -8.71
C ASN A 130 -15.57 -4.51 -9.12
N LEU A 131 -14.93 -3.56 -9.80
CA LEU A 131 -15.53 -2.27 -10.16
C LEU A 131 -15.40 -1.97 -11.67
N PRO A 132 -15.89 -2.86 -12.55
CA PRO A 132 -15.67 -2.71 -14.00
C PRO A 132 -16.38 -1.51 -14.61
N ASN A 133 -17.36 -0.90 -13.92
CA ASN A 133 -18.16 0.21 -14.43
C ASN A 133 -17.77 1.56 -13.83
N CYS A 134 -16.86 1.62 -12.86
CA CYS A 134 -16.46 2.91 -12.27
C CYS A 134 -15.54 3.69 -13.22
N ASN A 135 -15.36 4.98 -12.92
CA ASN A 135 -14.30 5.78 -13.53
C ASN A 135 -13.01 5.57 -12.72
N LEU A 136 -12.21 4.56 -13.10
CA LEU A 136 -10.97 4.22 -12.41
C LEU A 136 -9.85 5.20 -12.77
N ILE A 137 -9.27 5.84 -11.76
CA ILE A 137 -8.14 6.75 -11.87
C ILE A 137 -6.91 6.09 -11.21
N VAL A 138 -5.85 5.90 -11.97
CA VAL A 138 -4.59 5.37 -11.44
C VAL A 138 -3.66 6.54 -11.16
N HIS A 139 -3.29 6.72 -9.89
CA HIS A 139 -2.37 7.78 -9.46
C HIS A 139 -1.06 7.17 -8.92
N PRO A 140 0.11 7.59 -9.45
CA PRO A 140 1.37 6.91 -9.15
C PRO A 140 1.84 7.06 -7.70
N GLN A 141 1.47 8.13 -7.00
CA GLN A 141 1.88 8.41 -5.61
C GLN A 141 0.78 8.00 -4.63
N ASN A 142 0.86 6.78 -4.09
CA ASN A 142 -0.17 6.26 -3.16
C ASN A 142 -0.43 7.20 -1.98
N ALA A 143 0.62 7.77 -1.39
CA ALA A 143 0.52 8.64 -0.22
C ALA A 143 -0.24 9.97 -0.48
N GLU A 144 -0.43 10.37 -1.73
CA GLU A 144 -1.17 11.59 -2.10
C GLU A 144 -2.68 11.34 -2.27
N ILE A 145 -3.08 10.09 -2.53
CA ILE A 145 -4.47 9.76 -2.86
C ILE A 145 -5.47 10.22 -1.78
N PRO A 146 -5.22 10.04 -0.46
CA PRO A 146 -6.15 10.53 0.57
C PRO A 146 -6.42 12.04 0.48
N SER A 147 -5.39 12.84 0.25
CA SER A 147 -5.53 14.29 0.07
C SER A 147 -6.31 14.63 -1.21
N LEU A 148 -6.06 13.92 -2.31
CA LEU A 148 -6.79 14.11 -3.56
C LEU A 148 -8.28 13.77 -3.42
N VAL A 149 -8.63 12.76 -2.60
CA VAL A 149 -10.03 12.46 -2.26
C VAL A 149 -10.64 13.60 -1.44
N ALA A 150 -9.92 14.10 -0.42
CA ALA A 150 -10.37 15.22 0.40
C ALA A 150 -10.60 16.49 -0.44
N GLU A 151 -9.75 16.76 -1.42
CA GLU A 151 -9.86 17.89 -2.37
C GLU A 151 -10.95 17.69 -3.44
N GLY A 152 -11.64 16.55 -3.47
CA GLY A 152 -12.66 16.26 -4.48
C GLY A 152 -12.11 15.92 -5.88
N LYS A 153 -10.81 15.60 -6.00
CA LYS A 153 -10.20 15.13 -7.26
C LYS A 153 -10.63 13.70 -7.60
N ALA A 154 -10.96 12.91 -6.58
CA ALA A 154 -11.63 11.63 -6.68
C ALA A 154 -12.77 11.56 -5.65
N ASP A 155 -13.67 10.58 -5.81
CA ASP A 155 -14.78 10.38 -4.89
C ASP A 155 -14.45 9.31 -3.85
N VAL A 156 -13.66 8.32 -4.24
CA VAL A 156 -13.34 7.13 -3.44
C VAL A 156 -11.89 6.73 -3.66
N MET A 157 -11.20 6.37 -2.59
CA MET A 157 -9.95 5.58 -2.65
C MET A 157 -10.26 4.15 -2.24
N ILE A 158 -9.81 3.17 -3.03
CA ILE A 158 -9.72 1.78 -2.56
C ILE A 158 -8.42 1.63 -1.79
N THR A 159 -8.53 1.22 -0.55
CA THR A 159 -7.39 1.01 0.33
C THR A 159 -7.63 -0.15 1.29
N GLU A 160 -6.88 -0.23 2.35
CA GLU A 160 -7.00 -1.24 3.40
C GLU A 160 -7.42 -0.61 4.72
N THR A 161 -8.09 -1.40 5.57
CA THR A 161 -8.65 -0.89 6.83
C THR A 161 -7.59 -0.24 7.74
N MET A 162 -6.35 -0.72 7.72
CA MET A 162 -5.25 -0.14 8.49
C MET A 162 -4.87 1.25 7.99
N GLU A 163 -4.77 1.43 6.68
CA GLU A 163 -4.47 2.73 6.07
C GLU A 163 -5.62 3.70 6.25
N ALA A 164 -6.86 3.27 5.97
CA ALA A 164 -8.03 4.13 6.08
C ALA A 164 -8.18 4.73 7.49
N ARG A 165 -7.97 3.94 8.55
CA ARG A 165 -8.02 4.40 9.95
C ARG A 165 -7.03 5.51 10.28
N ARG A 166 -6.01 5.71 9.46
CA ARG A 166 -5.01 6.77 9.66
C ARG A 166 -5.54 8.14 9.21
N TYR A 167 -6.57 8.15 8.38
CA TYR A 167 -7.12 9.37 7.76
C TYR A 167 -8.52 9.75 8.25
N VAL A 168 -9.05 9.03 9.25
CA VAL A 168 -10.37 9.26 9.87
C VAL A 168 -10.27 9.54 11.35
#